data_12ac243e341a97eab1a399287950f97f
#
_entry.id   12ac243e341a97eab1a399287950f97f
#
_cell.length_a   1.000
_cell.length_b   1.000
_cell.length_c   1.000
_cell.angle_alpha   90.00
_cell.angle_beta   90.00
_cell.angle_gamma   90.00
#
_symmetry.space_group_name_H-M   'P 1'
#
loop_
_entity.id
_entity.type
_entity.pdbx_description
1 polymer ?
#
loop_
_entity_poly.entity_id
_entity_poly.type
_entity_poly.pdbx_seq_one_letter_code
_entity_poly.pdbx_strand_id
1 'polypeptide(L)'
;MGGPPDTRSLAASRDGTLFANVHVGGILRAGAPDDAWVPTIDIDADVHQVLADPLDPGHVVAATARGLAESRDGGRTWGFLTEGLHAPYTRAVALDGDRLFLSASTGPRGGRAAVYRRDAGADRFERCDGSLPEWFPGNVDSHCLAAGGGTVLFATEDGRAYRSQDAGVTWEQVLDGSARVTCVAVAASKGPGP
;
A
#
# COMPACT_ATOMS: atom_id res chain seq x y z
N MET A 1 -3.90 15.67 -21.54
CA MET A 1 -4.98 16.21 -20.69
C MET A 1 -5.29 15.13 -19.67
N GLY A 2 -5.03 15.38 -18.38
CA GLY A 2 -5.45 14.49 -17.31
C GLY A 2 -6.98 14.47 -17.22
N GLY A 3 -7.56 13.31 -16.88
CA GLY A 3 -8.98 13.23 -16.53
C GLY A 3 -9.29 14.11 -15.31
N PRO A 4 -10.58 14.30 -14.97
CA PRO A 4 -10.94 15.01 -13.76
C PRO A 4 -10.32 14.33 -12.55
N PRO A 5 -9.97 15.07 -11.47
CA PRO A 5 -9.47 14.48 -10.25
C PRO A 5 -10.50 13.50 -9.68
N ASP A 6 -10.04 12.31 -9.30
CA ASP A 6 -10.86 11.27 -8.69
C ASP A 6 -10.26 10.84 -7.34
N THR A 7 -11.11 10.48 -6.39
CA THR A 7 -10.68 9.92 -5.12
C THR A 7 -10.39 8.43 -5.29
N ARG A 8 -9.14 8.01 -5.07
CA ARG A 8 -8.70 6.62 -5.26
C ARG A 8 -8.68 5.80 -3.99
N SER A 9 -8.38 6.42 -2.86
CA SER A 9 -8.40 5.75 -1.57
C SER A 9 -8.77 6.70 -0.46
N LEU A 10 -9.38 6.15 0.58
CA LEU A 10 -9.72 6.82 1.84
C LEU A 10 -9.07 6.03 2.98
N ALA A 11 -8.61 6.74 3.99
CA ALA A 11 -8.15 6.14 5.23
C ALA A 11 -8.66 6.95 6.42
N ALA A 12 -8.88 6.26 7.54
CA ALA A 12 -9.22 6.88 8.81
C ALA A 12 -8.23 6.41 9.87
N SER A 13 -7.66 7.34 10.61
CA SER A 13 -6.84 7.04 11.77
C SER A 13 -7.72 6.79 12.99
N ARG A 14 -7.17 6.09 13.98
CA ARG A 14 -7.87 5.76 15.24
C ARG A 14 -8.32 6.99 16.03
N ASP A 15 -7.68 8.13 15.89
CA ASP A 15 -8.04 9.40 16.52
C ASP A 15 -9.14 10.17 15.78
N GLY A 16 -9.68 9.62 14.69
CA GLY A 16 -10.72 10.23 13.87
C GLY A 16 -10.20 11.08 12.71
N THR A 17 -8.88 11.26 12.56
CA THR A 17 -8.32 11.96 11.42
C THR A 17 -8.60 11.19 10.12
N LEU A 18 -9.06 11.91 9.10
CA LEU A 18 -9.41 11.36 7.79
C LEU A 18 -8.38 11.76 6.74
N PHE A 19 -8.14 10.87 5.80
CA PHE A 19 -7.27 11.07 4.66
C PHE A 19 -7.99 10.68 3.38
N ALA A 20 -7.89 11.53 2.36
CA ALA A 20 -8.37 11.24 1.01
C ALA A 20 -7.22 11.40 0.02
N ASN A 21 -6.90 10.32 -0.68
CA ASN A 21 -6.00 10.39 -1.82
C ASN A 21 -6.80 10.82 -3.05
N VAL A 22 -6.45 11.96 -3.62
CA VAL A 22 -7.03 12.48 -4.86
C VAL A 22 -5.98 12.35 -5.96
N HIS A 23 -6.34 11.61 -7.02
CA HIS A 23 -5.48 11.46 -8.20
C HIS A 23 -5.19 12.85 -8.81
N VAL A 24 -3.92 13.16 -9.03
CA VAL A 24 -3.46 14.49 -9.46
C VAL A 24 -3.85 15.60 -8.46
N GLY A 25 -4.04 15.25 -7.19
CA GLY A 25 -4.42 16.17 -6.11
C GLY A 25 -3.69 15.92 -4.79
N GLY A 26 -2.85 14.89 -4.72
CA GLY A 26 -2.10 14.52 -3.52
C GLY A 26 -2.98 13.91 -2.42
N ILE A 27 -2.66 14.18 -1.17
CA ILE A 27 -3.43 13.73 0.00
C ILE A 27 -4.07 14.94 0.68
N LEU A 28 -5.40 14.88 0.84
CA LEU A 28 -6.16 15.78 1.70
C LEU A 28 -6.32 15.15 3.08
N ARG A 29 -6.23 15.96 4.12
CA ARG A 29 -6.40 15.59 5.53
C ARG A 29 -7.48 16.44 6.19
N ALA A 30 -8.36 15.81 6.99
CA ALA A 30 -9.27 16.48 7.89
C ALA A 30 -9.10 15.90 9.31
N GLY A 31 -9.10 16.75 10.34
CA GLY A 31 -8.99 16.33 11.74
C GLY A 31 -10.25 15.65 12.27
N ALA A 32 -11.41 16.05 11.72
CA ALA A 32 -12.72 15.48 11.99
C ALA A 32 -13.58 15.56 10.71
N PRO A 33 -14.70 14.81 10.61
CA PRO A 33 -15.53 14.79 9.41
C PRO A 33 -16.04 16.16 8.94
N ASP A 34 -16.30 17.08 9.87
CA ASP A 34 -16.80 18.43 9.58
C ASP A 34 -15.70 19.48 9.41
N ASP A 35 -14.43 19.10 9.58
CA ASP A 35 -13.30 19.99 9.40
C ASP A 35 -13.03 20.25 7.92
N ALA A 36 -12.41 21.38 7.63
CA ALA A 36 -11.91 21.67 6.29
C ALA A 36 -10.81 20.68 5.89
N TRP A 37 -10.89 20.15 4.68
CA TRP A 37 -9.87 19.31 4.09
C TRP A 37 -8.66 20.14 3.66
N VAL A 38 -7.47 19.78 4.13
CA VAL A 38 -6.21 20.50 3.88
C VAL A 38 -5.26 19.61 3.11
N PRO A 39 -4.65 20.07 1.99
CA PRO A 39 -3.62 19.32 1.29
C PRO A 39 -2.37 19.19 2.17
N THR A 40 -1.77 18.00 2.22
CA THR A 40 -0.62 17.71 3.09
C THR A 40 0.58 17.12 2.37
N ILE A 41 0.42 16.60 1.17
CA ILE A 41 1.49 16.10 0.31
C ILE A 41 1.38 16.78 -1.05
N ASP A 42 2.53 17.01 -1.70
CA ASP A 42 2.59 17.63 -3.01
C ASP A 42 1.86 16.78 -4.06
N ILE A 43 1.14 17.44 -4.95
CA ILE A 43 0.46 16.84 -6.09
C ILE A 43 1.42 16.05 -6.99
N ASP A 44 2.67 16.52 -7.14
CA ASP A 44 3.71 15.87 -7.94
C ASP A 44 4.18 14.52 -7.35
N ALA A 45 3.72 14.17 -6.15
CA ALA A 45 3.98 12.84 -5.58
C ALA A 45 3.25 11.73 -6.34
N ASP A 46 2.18 12.03 -7.09
CA ASP A 46 1.32 11.08 -7.80
C ASP A 46 0.93 9.90 -6.87
N VAL A 47 0.07 10.21 -5.92
CA VAL A 47 -0.32 9.26 -4.86
C VAL A 47 -1.32 8.25 -5.40
N HIS A 48 -1.08 6.97 -5.14
CA HIS A 48 -1.93 5.87 -5.59
C HIS A 48 -2.81 5.28 -4.47
N GLN A 49 -2.28 5.18 -3.25
CA GLN A 49 -3.02 4.68 -2.10
C GLN A 49 -2.50 5.32 -0.82
N VAL A 50 -3.41 5.72 0.08
CA VAL A 50 -3.08 6.16 1.45
C VAL A 50 -3.62 5.13 2.45
N LEU A 51 -2.88 4.90 3.53
CA LEU A 51 -3.24 3.99 4.62
C LEU A 51 -2.82 4.61 5.95
N ALA A 52 -3.73 4.66 6.92
CA ALA A 52 -3.43 5.02 8.30
C ALA A 52 -3.17 3.75 9.11
N ASP A 53 -2.18 3.81 9.99
CA ASP A 53 -1.87 2.70 10.89
C ASP A 53 -2.98 2.58 11.95
N PRO A 54 -3.61 1.40 12.09
CA PRO A 54 -4.68 1.20 13.05
C PRO A 54 -4.19 1.24 14.51
N LEU A 55 -2.89 1.11 14.76
CA LEU A 55 -2.29 1.08 16.09
C LEU A 55 -1.65 2.40 16.49
N ASP A 56 -1.12 3.17 15.54
CA ASP A 56 -0.43 4.43 15.75
C ASP A 56 -1.06 5.56 14.92
N PRO A 57 -1.85 6.47 15.52
CA PRO A 57 -2.47 7.58 14.80
C PRO A 57 -1.45 8.57 14.21
N GLY A 58 -0.21 8.58 14.71
CA GLY A 58 0.88 9.37 14.14
C GLY A 58 1.42 8.79 12.85
N HIS A 59 1.24 7.50 12.60
CA HIS A 59 1.82 6.79 11.46
C HIS A 59 0.82 6.69 10.29
N VAL A 60 1.19 7.30 9.18
CA VAL A 60 0.43 7.26 7.92
C VAL A 60 1.39 6.97 6.78
N VAL A 61 1.01 6.10 5.87
CA VAL A 61 1.83 5.71 4.73
C VAL A 61 1.07 5.87 3.43
N ALA A 62 1.78 6.15 2.34
CA ALA A 62 1.18 6.22 1.02
C ALA A 62 2.10 5.64 -0.07
N ALA A 63 1.52 4.85 -0.95
CA ALA A 63 2.16 4.41 -2.17
C ALA A 63 2.10 5.52 -3.22
N THR A 64 3.24 5.89 -3.80
CA THR A 64 3.36 7.02 -4.74
C THR A 64 4.24 6.66 -5.95
N ALA A 65 4.27 7.49 -6.97
CA ALA A 65 5.20 7.33 -8.08
C ALA A 65 6.68 7.62 -7.70
N ARG A 66 6.92 8.14 -6.47
CA ARG A 66 8.25 8.53 -5.95
C ARG A 66 8.76 7.60 -4.84
N GLY A 67 8.11 6.47 -4.61
CA GLY A 67 8.39 5.54 -3.52
C GLY A 67 7.29 5.52 -2.47
N LEU A 68 7.59 4.96 -1.30
CA LEU A 68 6.71 5.07 -0.14
C LEU A 68 6.82 6.47 0.45
N ALA A 69 5.72 7.19 0.55
CA ALA A 69 5.63 8.36 1.43
C ALA A 69 5.24 7.90 2.83
N GLU A 70 5.98 8.34 3.84
CA GLU A 70 5.74 8.00 5.25
C GLU A 70 5.67 9.27 6.10
N SER A 71 4.65 9.34 6.95
CA SER A 71 4.45 10.38 7.95
C SER A 71 4.47 9.74 9.34
N ARG A 72 5.07 10.44 10.30
CA ARG A 72 5.09 10.07 11.73
C ARG A 72 4.41 11.11 12.62
N ASP A 73 3.73 12.07 12.01
CA ASP A 73 3.04 13.17 12.70
C ASP A 73 1.56 13.30 12.31
N GLY A 74 0.93 12.19 11.94
CA GLY A 74 -0.46 12.12 11.55
C GLY A 74 -0.73 12.80 10.20
N GLY A 75 0.16 12.61 9.25
CA GLY A 75 0.00 13.09 7.87
C GLY A 75 0.24 14.58 7.67
N ARG A 76 0.94 15.25 8.60
CA ARG A 76 1.27 16.68 8.47
C ARG A 76 2.53 16.91 7.65
N THR A 77 3.56 16.08 7.87
CA THR A 77 4.79 16.09 7.08
C THR A 77 5.11 14.70 6.54
N TRP A 78 5.84 14.62 5.43
CA TRP A 78 6.09 13.40 4.70
C TRP A 78 7.55 13.27 4.29
N GLY A 79 8.10 12.07 4.52
CA GLY A 79 9.38 11.64 3.96
C GLY A 79 9.17 10.59 2.86
N PHE A 80 10.07 10.52 1.87
CA PHE A 80 10.03 9.51 0.81
C PHE A 80 11.12 8.47 1.02
N LEU A 81 10.76 7.20 0.89
CA LEU A 81 11.62 6.03 1.09
C LEU A 81 11.63 5.18 -0.18
N THR A 82 12.84 4.91 -0.68
CA THR A 82 13.06 4.06 -1.87
C THR A 82 14.15 3.03 -1.66
N GLU A 83 14.87 3.08 -0.52
CA GLU A 83 16.02 2.21 -0.28
C GLU A 83 15.60 0.73 -0.32
N GLY A 84 16.28 -0.05 -1.14
CA GLY A 84 15.98 -1.46 -1.39
C GLY A 84 14.96 -1.73 -2.49
N LEU A 85 14.22 -0.73 -2.98
CA LEU A 85 13.34 -0.88 -4.14
C LEU A 85 14.16 -0.85 -5.45
N HIS A 86 13.77 -1.68 -6.43
CA HIS A 86 14.40 -1.65 -7.76
C HIS A 86 13.94 -0.45 -8.61
N ALA A 87 12.78 0.13 -8.28
CA ALA A 87 12.19 1.27 -8.95
C ALA A 87 11.22 2.00 -8.00
N PRO A 88 11.04 3.33 -8.14
CA PRO A 88 10.26 4.11 -7.18
C PRO A 88 8.75 4.10 -7.41
N TYR A 89 8.25 3.56 -8.52
CA TYR A 89 6.83 3.60 -8.84
C TYR A 89 6.06 2.57 -8.01
N THR A 90 5.37 3.01 -6.95
CA THR A 90 4.64 2.14 -6.03
C THR A 90 3.13 2.37 -6.13
N ARG A 91 2.30 1.33 -5.98
CA ARG A 91 0.84 1.43 -6.14
C ARG A 91 0.04 0.94 -4.96
N ALA A 92 0.45 -0.15 -4.33
CA ALA A 92 -0.26 -0.76 -3.23
C ALA A 92 0.60 -0.80 -1.99
N VAL A 93 0.01 -0.55 -0.83
CA VAL A 93 0.64 -0.61 0.48
C VAL A 93 -0.27 -1.32 1.47
N ALA A 94 0.30 -2.13 2.36
CA ALA A 94 -0.40 -2.81 3.45
C ALA A 94 0.46 -2.83 4.72
N LEU A 95 -0.19 -2.85 5.89
CA LEU A 95 0.44 -2.93 7.21
C LEU A 95 -0.02 -4.19 7.94
N ASP A 96 0.90 -4.85 8.63
CA ASP A 96 0.63 -5.91 9.60
C ASP A 96 1.47 -5.64 10.87
N GLY A 97 0.88 -4.96 11.84
CA GLY A 97 1.62 -4.38 12.95
C GLY A 97 2.66 -3.38 12.43
N ASP A 98 3.90 -3.53 12.86
CA ASP A 98 5.01 -2.66 12.45
C ASP A 98 5.65 -3.07 11.10
N ARG A 99 5.16 -4.14 10.47
CA ARG A 99 5.65 -4.60 9.18
C ARG A 99 4.87 -3.97 8.04
N LEU A 100 5.57 -3.52 7.04
CA LEU A 100 5.01 -2.86 5.86
C LEU A 100 5.27 -3.71 4.62
N PHE A 101 4.24 -3.83 3.77
CA PHE A 101 4.31 -4.43 2.45
C PHE A 101 4.00 -3.37 1.39
N LEU A 102 4.74 -3.40 0.29
CA LEU A 102 4.67 -2.39 -0.77
C LEU A 102 4.84 -3.05 -2.14
N SER A 103 4.03 -2.66 -3.11
CA SER A 103 4.27 -3.04 -4.50
C SER A 103 5.11 -1.97 -5.21
N ALA A 104 6.08 -2.39 -6.02
CA ALA A 104 6.87 -1.49 -6.85
C ALA A 104 7.01 -2.03 -8.27
N SER A 105 7.09 -1.13 -9.25
CA SER A 105 7.27 -1.44 -10.67
C SER A 105 8.03 -0.34 -11.40
N THR A 106 8.33 -0.56 -12.69
CA THR A 106 9.07 0.42 -13.49
C THR A 106 8.21 1.59 -14.00
N GLY A 107 6.90 1.59 -13.72
CA GLY A 107 6.04 2.72 -14.10
C GLY A 107 4.56 2.38 -14.25
N PRO A 108 3.76 3.34 -14.75
CA PRO A 108 2.30 3.26 -14.76
C PRO A 108 1.73 2.13 -15.63
N ARG A 109 2.48 1.65 -16.60
CA ARG A 109 2.08 0.53 -17.47
C ARG A 109 2.53 -0.83 -16.95
N GLY A 110 3.02 -0.90 -15.71
CA GLY A 110 3.61 -2.10 -15.13
C GLY A 110 5.03 -2.34 -15.63
N GLY A 111 5.40 -3.61 -15.69
CA GLY A 111 6.74 -4.07 -16.04
C GLY A 111 7.64 -4.21 -14.81
N ARG A 112 8.22 -5.40 -14.67
CA ARG A 112 9.07 -5.78 -13.54
C ARG A 112 8.44 -5.44 -12.19
N ALA A 113 7.14 -5.69 -12.03
CA ALA A 113 6.49 -5.48 -10.75
C ALA A 113 6.91 -6.54 -9.74
N ALA A 114 7.03 -6.15 -8.47
CA ALA A 114 7.33 -7.04 -7.36
C ALA A 114 6.71 -6.51 -6.07
N VAL A 115 6.57 -7.37 -5.08
CA VAL A 115 6.16 -7.02 -3.73
C VAL A 115 7.40 -6.99 -2.84
N TYR A 116 7.43 -6.03 -1.95
CA TYR A 116 8.49 -5.77 -1.00
C TYR A 116 7.94 -5.78 0.41
N ARG A 117 8.79 -6.11 1.38
CA ARG A 117 8.50 -5.93 2.81
C ARG A 117 9.55 -5.06 3.46
N ARG A 118 9.17 -4.40 4.54
CA ARG A 118 10.06 -3.71 5.46
C ARG A 118 9.64 -4.08 6.87
N ASP A 119 10.53 -4.75 7.59
CA ASP A 119 10.30 -5.11 8.99
C ASP A 119 10.45 -3.90 9.91
N ALA A 120 9.92 -3.98 11.12
CA ALA A 120 10.02 -2.93 12.13
C ALA A 120 11.49 -2.51 12.36
N GLY A 121 11.74 -1.21 12.32
CA GLY A 121 13.08 -0.63 12.54
C GLY A 121 14.08 -0.84 11.40
N ALA A 122 13.68 -1.47 10.29
CA ALA A 122 14.53 -1.59 9.11
C ALA A 122 14.54 -0.30 8.28
N ASP A 123 15.73 0.07 7.77
CA ASP A 123 15.89 1.28 6.95
C ASP A 123 15.64 1.03 5.46
N ARG A 124 15.48 -0.24 5.05
CA ARG A 124 15.34 -0.62 3.65
C ARG A 124 14.25 -1.65 3.43
N PHE A 125 13.74 -1.67 2.20
CA PHE A 125 12.86 -2.70 1.70
C PHE A 125 13.64 -3.94 1.25
N GLU A 126 13.07 -5.11 1.49
CA GLU A 126 13.51 -6.39 0.95
C GLU A 126 12.46 -6.92 -0.01
N ARG A 127 12.89 -7.41 -1.17
CA ARG A 127 11.95 -8.02 -2.11
C ARG A 127 11.45 -9.34 -1.54
N CYS A 128 10.12 -9.52 -1.57
CA CYS A 128 9.53 -10.83 -1.33
C CYS A 128 9.87 -11.73 -2.53
N ASP A 129 10.53 -12.84 -2.28
CA ASP A 129 10.90 -13.84 -3.28
C ASP A 129 10.26 -15.19 -2.96
N GLY A 130 10.97 -16.14 -2.39
CA GLY A 130 10.44 -17.47 -2.11
C GLY A 130 9.97 -18.16 -3.39
N SER A 131 8.68 -18.51 -3.46
CA SER A 131 8.08 -19.17 -4.63
C SER A 131 7.48 -18.20 -5.66
N LEU A 132 7.70 -16.88 -5.50
CA LEU A 132 7.19 -15.89 -6.44
C LEU A 132 8.04 -15.84 -7.72
N PRO A 133 7.44 -15.50 -8.89
CA PRO A 133 8.20 -15.12 -10.06
C PRO A 133 9.17 -13.96 -9.76
N GLU A 134 10.29 -13.93 -10.47
CA GLU A 134 11.25 -12.83 -10.31
C GLU A 134 10.58 -11.46 -10.56
N TRP A 135 9.70 -11.38 -11.56
CA TRP A 135 8.94 -10.19 -11.88
C TRP A 135 7.53 -10.54 -12.35
N PHE A 136 6.58 -9.68 -12.02
CA PHE A 136 5.24 -9.70 -12.59
C PHE A 136 5.17 -8.73 -13.78
N PRO A 137 4.44 -9.08 -14.86
CA PRO A 137 4.35 -8.24 -16.06
C PRO A 137 3.54 -6.96 -15.84
N GLY A 138 2.48 -7.02 -15.02
CA GLY A 138 1.60 -5.92 -14.68
C GLY A 138 1.78 -5.44 -13.25
N ASN A 139 1.19 -4.29 -12.92
CA ASN A 139 1.22 -3.76 -11.56
C ASN A 139 0.43 -4.64 -10.57
N VAL A 140 0.81 -4.60 -9.30
CA VAL A 140 -0.07 -4.89 -8.19
C VAL A 140 -0.75 -3.56 -7.83
N ASP A 141 -2.00 -3.40 -8.24
CA ASP A 141 -2.72 -2.14 -8.16
C ASP A 141 -3.15 -1.79 -6.72
N SER A 142 -3.53 -0.53 -6.52
CA SER A 142 -4.11 -0.05 -5.26
C SER A 142 -5.23 -0.98 -4.79
N HIS A 143 -5.27 -1.28 -3.50
CA HIS A 143 -6.19 -2.25 -2.87
C HIS A 143 -6.00 -3.73 -3.27
N CYS A 144 -5.04 -4.04 -4.14
CA CYS A 144 -4.71 -5.42 -4.51
C CYS A 144 -3.57 -6.02 -3.66
N LEU A 145 -3.26 -5.43 -2.51
CA LEU A 145 -2.34 -5.92 -1.50
C LEU A 145 -2.97 -5.71 -0.12
N ALA A 146 -3.02 -6.76 0.69
CA ALA A 146 -3.55 -6.73 2.05
C ALA A 146 -2.68 -7.58 2.98
N ALA A 147 -2.57 -7.19 4.25
CA ALA A 147 -1.82 -7.92 5.26
C ALA A 147 -2.55 -7.87 6.61
N GLY A 148 -2.35 -8.89 7.44
CA GLY A 148 -2.90 -8.96 8.80
C GLY A 148 -2.68 -10.31 9.44
N GLY A 149 -2.22 -10.32 10.70
CA GLY A 149 -2.02 -11.54 11.48
C GLY A 149 -1.03 -12.53 10.87
N GLY A 150 0.02 -12.06 10.23
CA GLY A 150 1.03 -12.86 9.54
C GLY A 150 0.61 -13.33 8.14
N THR A 151 -0.66 -13.13 7.75
CA THR A 151 -1.14 -13.42 6.40
C THR A 151 -0.93 -12.21 5.50
N VAL A 152 -0.39 -12.44 4.31
CA VAL A 152 -0.30 -11.44 3.24
C VAL A 152 -0.95 -12.00 1.98
N LEU A 153 -1.76 -11.18 1.33
CA LEU A 153 -2.45 -11.54 0.09
C LEU A 153 -2.24 -10.42 -0.93
N PHE A 154 -1.88 -10.76 -2.14
CA PHE A 154 -1.90 -9.80 -3.24
C PHE A 154 -2.41 -10.43 -4.53
N ALA A 155 -2.89 -9.57 -5.43
CA ALA A 155 -3.31 -9.96 -6.77
C ALA A 155 -2.63 -9.09 -7.84
N THR A 156 -2.33 -9.72 -8.96
CA THR A 156 -1.71 -9.09 -10.12
C THR A 156 -2.77 -8.72 -11.18
N GLU A 157 -2.41 -7.81 -12.07
CA GLU A 157 -3.31 -7.29 -13.10
C GLU A 157 -3.85 -8.36 -14.05
N ASP A 158 -3.11 -9.47 -14.23
CA ASP A 158 -3.52 -10.62 -15.04
C ASP A 158 -4.43 -11.63 -14.31
N GLY A 159 -4.92 -11.27 -13.13
CA GLY A 159 -5.91 -12.03 -12.37
C GLY A 159 -5.35 -13.18 -11.53
N ARG A 160 -4.04 -13.28 -11.35
CA ARG A 160 -3.43 -14.23 -10.41
C ARG A 160 -3.41 -13.65 -9.01
N ALA A 161 -3.53 -14.50 -7.99
CA ALA A 161 -3.39 -14.09 -6.61
C ALA A 161 -2.43 -15.02 -5.85
N TYR A 162 -1.69 -14.44 -4.92
CA TYR A 162 -0.67 -15.10 -4.11
C TYR A 162 -0.89 -14.82 -2.64
N ARG A 163 -0.70 -15.84 -1.82
CA ARG A 163 -0.84 -15.78 -0.37
C ARG A 163 0.45 -16.19 0.32
N SER A 164 0.80 -15.49 1.37
CA SER A 164 1.76 -15.91 2.40
C SER A 164 1.02 -16.07 3.72
N GLN A 165 1.45 -17.02 4.54
CA GLN A 165 0.97 -17.23 5.92
C GLN A 165 2.08 -17.06 6.96
N ASP A 166 3.26 -16.63 6.52
CA ASP A 166 4.47 -16.44 7.32
C ASP A 166 5.07 -15.04 7.12
N ALA A 167 4.18 -14.05 6.98
CA ALA A 167 4.53 -12.65 6.84
C ALA A 167 5.48 -12.35 5.65
N GLY A 168 5.19 -12.97 4.51
CA GLY A 168 5.88 -12.69 3.25
C GLY A 168 7.20 -13.45 3.05
N VAL A 169 7.46 -14.51 3.83
CA VAL A 169 8.66 -15.35 3.68
C VAL A 169 8.46 -16.40 2.58
N THR A 170 7.34 -17.13 2.64
CA THR A 170 6.98 -18.11 1.61
C THR A 170 5.63 -17.78 1.00
N TRP A 171 5.41 -18.21 -0.25
CA TRP A 171 4.25 -17.85 -1.02
C TRP A 171 3.65 -19.02 -1.76
N GLU A 172 2.33 -19.04 -1.85
CA GLU A 172 1.57 -19.96 -2.70
C GLU A 172 0.66 -19.18 -3.66
N GLN A 173 0.53 -19.65 -4.87
CA GLN A 173 -0.47 -19.13 -5.80
C GLN A 173 -1.83 -19.72 -5.44
N VAL A 174 -2.80 -18.87 -5.10
CA VAL A 174 -4.15 -19.29 -4.66
C VAL A 174 -5.22 -19.04 -5.71
N LEU A 175 -4.91 -18.26 -6.77
CA LEU A 175 -5.77 -18.02 -7.91
C LEU A 175 -4.94 -17.97 -9.18
N ASP A 176 -5.41 -18.64 -10.24
CA ASP A 176 -4.71 -18.71 -11.53
C ASP A 176 -5.59 -18.16 -12.65
N GLY A 177 -5.25 -16.96 -13.15
CA GLY A 177 -5.75 -16.41 -14.40
C GLY A 177 -7.25 -16.19 -14.47
N SER A 178 -7.86 -15.62 -13.42
CA SER A 178 -9.27 -15.23 -13.45
C SER A 178 -9.49 -13.89 -14.16
N ALA A 179 -10.68 -13.34 -14.07
CA ALA A 179 -10.92 -11.94 -14.37
C ALA A 179 -10.05 -11.03 -13.49
N ARG A 180 -9.79 -9.80 -13.94
CA ARG A 180 -9.01 -8.81 -13.19
C ARG A 180 -9.52 -8.68 -11.74
N VAL A 181 -8.63 -8.84 -10.79
CA VAL A 181 -8.91 -8.59 -9.37
C VAL A 181 -8.75 -7.09 -9.10
N THR A 182 -9.72 -6.48 -8.44
CA THR A 182 -9.71 -5.05 -8.13
C THR A 182 -9.51 -4.74 -6.66
N CYS A 183 -9.66 -5.73 -5.78
CA CYS A 183 -9.44 -5.58 -4.35
C CYS A 183 -9.18 -6.95 -3.71
N VAL A 184 -8.33 -6.96 -2.69
CA VAL A 184 -8.13 -8.10 -1.79
C VAL A 184 -8.27 -7.64 -0.34
N ALA A 185 -8.68 -8.54 0.55
CA ALA A 185 -8.76 -8.27 1.98
C ALA A 185 -8.34 -9.49 2.78
N VAL A 186 -7.67 -9.25 3.90
CA VAL A 186 -7.39 -10.26 4.93
C VAL A 186 -8.34 -10.02 6.09
N ALA A 187 -9.17 -11.02 6.41
CA ALA A 187 -10.05 -10.93 7.57
C ALA A 187 -9.22 -11.04 8.86
N ALA A 188 -9.50 -10.19 9.84
CA ALA A 188 -8.96 -10.38 11.19
C ALA A 188 -9.39 -11.76 11.69
N SER A 189 -8.44 -12.60 12.10
CA SER A 189 -8.77 -13.87 12.78
C SER A 189 -9.58 -13.52 14.03
N LYS A 190 -10.79 -14.06 14.16
CA LYS A 190 -11.46 -14.09 15.48
C LYS A 190 -10.53 -14.89 16.38
N GLY A 191 -9.91 -14.24 17.35
CA GLY A 191 -9.26 -14.95 18.45
C GLY A 191 -10.24 -16.00 19.00
N PRO A 192 -9.75 -17.10 19.62
CA PRO A 192 -10.63 -18.05 20.26
C PRO A 192 -11.56 -17.28 21.21
N GLY A 193 -12.86 -17.37 20.96
CA GLY A 193 -13.86 -16.77 21.82
C GLY A 193 -13.70 -17.29 23.26
N PRO A 194 -14.13 -16.51 24.27
CA PRO A 194 -14.03 -16.89 25.66
C PRO A 194 -14.79 -18.20 25.99
#